data_cada33b978df433592b69d85195a56e5
#
_entry.id   cada33b978df433592b69d85195a56e5
#
_cell.length_a   1.000
_cell.length_b   1.000
_cell.length_c   1.000
_cell.angle_alpha   90.00
_cell.angle_beta   90.00
_cell.angle_gamma   90.00
#
_symmetry.space_group_name_H-M   'P 1'
#
loop_
_entity.id
_entity.type
_entity.pdbx_description
1 polymer ?
#
loop_
_entity_poly.entity_id
_entity_poly.type
_entity_poly.pdbx_seq_one_letter_code
_entity_poly.pdbx_strand_id
1 'polypeptide(L)'
;MKFKLKGIIKLSKEVPEAEKDIEEFLKEAEKDLLRRGVPEGQEDEASHVKSWELSGDTLKIEMESGRRVRAHDGLLRLRKPLGQLLGPRYRVGVRGVKVEDYTLEMDAPGVSEIPGLRELPFVEDADISENTIRVRFQPLDESDLRKHVVDRVVKHALGLVESSQDLTTRVTRATPGEIVARSEKREFFFDGDPTEEAMRLGWVKKFPGRGQWFYGPQITALHRALEEFLIERIVKPLGFVECLFPKLIPLDVMNRMRYLEGLPEGMYYCSAPSRDPETFEEFKNQLIINREVPMDLLKRGLKDPGYVIAPAQCEPFYQFLSHEVVNLDDLPIKFFDRSGWTYRWEAGGAKGLDRVHEFQRIELVWLASPRDTEEIRDRTVELSYDAADELELEWYTEVGDDP
;
A
#
# COMPACT_ATOMS: atom_id res chain seq x y z
N MET A 1 -8.45 -14.87 19.62
CA MET A 1 -8.02 -15.31 18.26
C MET A 1 -7.48 -16.71 18.36
N LYS A 2 -7.99 -17.64 17.54
CA LYS A 2 -7.62 -19.06 17.56
C LYS A 2 -7.40 -19.56 16.14
N PHE A 3 -6.34 -20.33 15.93
CA PHE A 3 -6.00 -20.96 14.66
C PHE A 3 -6.08 -22.47 14.77
N LYS A 4 -6.66 -23.13 13.76
CA LYS A 4 -6.72 -24.59 13.63
C LYS A 4 -6.19 -24.97 12.27
N LEU A 5 -5.22 -25.88 12.20
CA LEU A 5 -4.51 -26.23 10.99
C LEU A 5 -4.40 -27.75 10.85
N LYS A 6 -4.64 -28.26 9.63
CA LYS A 6 -4.22 -29.61 9.20
C LYS A 6 -3.12 -29.44 8.15
N GLY A 7 -1.92 -29.84 8.53
CA GLY A 7 -0.72 -29.69 7.70
C GLY A 7 -0.07 -31.02 7.37
N ILE A 8 0.73 -30.98 6.35
CA ILE A 8 1.52 -32.11 5.86
C ILE A 8 3.00 -31.71 5.80
N ILE A 9 3.87 -32.54 6.32
CA ILE A 9 5.30 -32.49 6.06
C ILE A 9 5.67 -33.67 5.16
N LYS A 10 6.12 -33.38 3.93
CA LYS A 10 6.52 -34.40 2.94
C LYS A 10 7.95 -34.82 3.15
N LEU A 11 8.18 -36.10 3.29
CA LEU A 11 9.49 -36.73 3.42
C LEU A 11 10.03 -37.19 2.06
N SER A 12 11.33 -37.48 2.00
CA SER A 12 11.96 -37.93 0.75
C SER A 12 11.70 -39.40 0.42
N LYS A 13 11.28 -40.20 1.38
CA LYS A 13 10.89 -41.59 1.26
C LYS A 13 10.11 -42.04 2.52
N GLU A 14 9.48 -43.18 2.46
CA GLU A 14 8.83 -43.82 3.59
C GLU A 14 9.82 -44.18 4.70
N VAL A 15 9.40 -44.04 5.96
CA VAL A 15 10.25 -44.27 7.15
C VAL A 15 9.42 -44.71 8.35
N PRO A 16 8.69 -45.85 8.27
CA PRO A 16 7.85 -46.28 9.39
C PRO A 16 8.63 -46.57 10.70
N GLU A 17 9.90 -46.92 10.59
CA GLU A 17 10.79 -47.14 11.73
C GLU A 17 11.14 -45.89 12.54
N ALA A 18 10.87 -44.71 12.00
CA ALA A 18 11.12 -43.42 12.68
C ALA A 18 9.96 -42.92 13.54
N GLU A 19 8.83 -43.65 13.61
CA GLU A 19 7.63 -43.21 14.28
C GLU A 19 7.85 -42.81 15.76
N LYS A 20 8.62 -43.63 16.51
CA LYS A 20 8.98 -43.30 17.91
C LYS A 20 9.83 -42.06 18.05
N ASP A 21 10.82 -41.89 17.17
CA ASP A 21 11.71 -40.72 17.20
C ASP A 21 10.94 -39.45 16.84
N ILE A 22 9.98 -39.55 15.92
CA ILE A 22 9.08 -38.44 15.55
C ILE A 22 8.17 -38.09 16.73
N GLU A 23 7.62 -39.07 17.43
CA GLU A 23 6.80 -38.84 18.62
C GLU A 23 7.58 -38.09 19.71
N GLU A 24 8.79 -38.57 20.03
CA GLU A 24 9.65 -37.92 21.03
C GLU A 24 10.02 -36.49 20.59
N PHE A 25 10.37 -36.31 19.35
CA PHE A 25 10.67 -35.02 18.76
C PHE A 25 9.50 -34.03 18.89
N LEU A 26 8.27 -34.44 18.54
CA LEU A 26 7.10 -33.56 18.63
C LEU A 26 6.80 -33.18 20.07
N LYS A 27 6.92 -34.12 21.03
CA LYS A 27 6.77 -33.83 22.47
C LYS A 27 7.82 -32.86 22.99
N GLU A 28 9.06 -32.93 22.50
CA GLU A 28 10.13 -32.01 22.88
C GLU A 28 9.93 -30.64 22.19
N ALA A 29 9.53 -30.62 20.92
CA ALA A 29 9.24 -29.40 20.20
C ALA A 29 8.11 -28.58 20.86
N GLU A 30 7.11 -29.20 21.45
CA GLU A 30 6.05 -28.52 22.19
C GLU A 30 6.58 -27.79 23.44
N LYS A 31 7.63 -28.29 24.07
CA LYS A 31 8.17 -27.67 25.30
C LYS A 31 9.01 -26.42 25.01
N ASP A 32 9.72 -26.38 23.90
CA ASP A 32 10.63 -25.26 23.54
C ASP A 32 10.27 -24.63 22.21
N LEU A 33 10.38 -25.36 21.11
CA LEU A 33 10.37 -24.83 19.75
C LEU A 33 9.07 -24.11 19.38
N LEU A 34 7.94 -24.71 19.76
CA LEU A 34 6.59 -24.19 19.46
C LEU A 34 6.12 -23.10 20.44
N ARG A 35 6.85 -22.90 21.54
CA ARG A 35 6.62 -21.84 22.54
C ARG A 35 7.59 -20.67 22.40
N ARG A 36 8.63 -20.79 21.60
CA ARG A 36 9.68 -19.76 21.49
C ARG A 36 9.12 -18.43 21.03
N GLY A 37 9.22 -17.39 21.88
CA GLY A 37 8.68 -16.05 21.66
C GLY A 37 7.32 -15.81 22.33
N VAL A 38 6.84 -16.75 23.14
CA VAL A 38 5.64 -16.59 23.99
C VAL A 38 6.08 -16.24 25.41
N PRO A 39 5.54 -15.18 26.06
CA PRO A 39 5.81 -14.83 27.44
C PRO A 39 5.33 -15.92 28.42
N GLU A 40 6.00 -16.00 29.58
CA GLU A 40 5.53 -16.87 30.68
C GLU A 40 4.08 -16.54 31.09
N GLY A 41 3.28 -17.56 31.31
CA GLY A 41 1.86 -17.40 31.68
C GLY A 41 0.90 -17.19 30.51
N GLN A 42 1.39 -17.23 29.26
CA GLN A 42 0.57 -17.12 28.04
C GLN A 42 0.74 -18.35 27.13
N GLU A 43 0.82 -19.54 27.72
CA GLU A 43 1.08 -20.79 26.99
C GLU A 43 0.03 -21.07 25.91
N ASP A 44 -1.22 -20.66 26.14
CA ASP A 44 -2.32 -20.78 25.17
C ASP A 44 -2.10 -19.99 23.87
N GLU A 45 -1.18 -19.01 23.87
CA GLU A 45 -0.79 -18.23 22.71
C GLU A 45 0.30 -18.90 21.86
N ALA A 46 0.80 -20.06 22.30
CA ALA A 46 1.75 -20.90 21.58
C ALA A 46 1.05 -21.78 20.54
N SER A 47 1.86 -22.49 19.76
CA SER A 47 1.39 -23.50 18.82
C SER A 47 1.46 -24.89 19.49
N HIS A 48 0.43 -25.70 19.34
CA HIS A 48 0.28 -27.02 19.96
C HIS A 48 -0.05 -28.06 18.89
N VAL A 49 0.58 -29.25 19.00
CA VAL A 49 0.24 -30.42 18.20
C VAL A 49 -0.92 -31.18 18.88
N LYS A 50 -2.04 -31.32 18.19
CA LYS A 50 -3.23 -32.04 18.70
C LYS A 50 -3.17 -33.49 18.34
N SER A 51 -2.82 -33.81 17.12
CA SER A 51 -2.68 -35.16 16.61
C SER A 51 -1.65 -35.17 15.47
N TRP A 52 -1.09 -36.35 15.23
CA TRP A 52 -0.21 -36.58 14.08
C TRP A 52 -0.31 -38.04 13.62
N GLU A 53 0.00 -38.27 12.36
CA GLU A 53 0.02 -39.58 11.73
C GLU A 53 1.13 -39.66 10.70
N LEU A 54 1.92 -40.73 10.76
CA LEU A 54 2.92 -41.02 9.70
C LEU A 54 2.33 -42.08 8.75
N SER A 55 2.09 -41.68 7.52
CA SER A 55 1.56 -42.54 6.46
C SER A 55 2.48 -42.50 5.23
N GLY A 56 3.23 -43.60 5.05
CA GLY A 56 4.21 -43.68 3.98
C GLY A 56 5.32 -42.59 4.12
N ASP A 57 5.43 -41.73 3.14
CA ASP A 57 6.38 -40.61 3.09
C ASP A 57 5.76 -39.29 3.58
N THR A 58 4.64 -39.35 4.26
CA THR A 58 3.86 -38.17 4.63
C THR A 58 3.59 -38.15 6.13
N LEU A 59 4.03 -37.09 6.81
CA LEU A 59 3.68 -36.80 8.19
C LEU A 59 2.55 -35.80 8.21
N LYS A 60 1.34 -36.22 8.57
CA LYS A 60 0.18 -35.36 8.79
C LYS A 60 0.20 -34.85 10.22
N ILE A 61 -0.09 -33.56 10.42
CA ILE A 61 -0.08 -32.93 11.74
C ILE A 61 -1.28 -32.02 11.85
N GLU A 62 -2.07 -32.18 12.92
CA GLU A 62 -3.09 -31.22 13.31
C GLU A 62 -2.55 -30.32 14.40
N MET A 63 -2.70 -29.01 14.23
CA MET A 63 -2.18 -28.01 15.17
C MET A 63 -3.26 -26.99 15.52
N GLU A 64 -3.20 -26.51 16.76
CA GLU A 64 -3.96 -25.35 17.23
C GLU A 64 -3.00 -24.32 17.82
N SER A 65 -3.36 -23.03 17.74
CA SER A 65 -2.56 -21.97 18.34
C SER A 65 -3.39 -20.73 18.67
N GLY A 66 -2.82 -19.90 19.54
CA GLY A 66 -3.24 -18.52 19.72
C GLY A 66 -2.55 -17.56 18.73
N ARG A 67 -2.42 -16.31 19.16
CA ARG A 67 -1.96 -15.20 18.30
C ARG A 67 -0.42 -15.14 18.15
N ARG A 68 0.34 -15.53 19.17
CA ARG A 68 1.79 -15.27 19.27
C ARG A 68 2.62 -16.18 18.37
N VAL A 69 2.40 -17.48 18.45
CA VAL A 69 3.03 -18.44 17.54
C VAL A 69 1.91 -19.15 16.80
N ARG A 70 1.59 -18.64 15.62
CA ARG A 70 0.47 -19.17 14.82
C ARG A 70 0.76 -20.60 14.34
N ALA A 71 -0.28 -21.38 14.10
CA ALA A 71 -0.15 -22.79 13.75
C ALA A 71 0.73 -23.04 12.51
N HIS A 72 0.67 -22.19 11.49
CA HIS A 72 1.53 -22.30 10.33
C HIS A 72 3.01 -21.96 10.61
N ASP A 73 3.28 -21.00 11.53
CA ASP A 73 4.66 -20.73 11.98
C ASP A 73 5.22 -21.93 12.74
N GLY A 74 4.38 -22.54 13.61
CA GLY A 74 4.72 -23.78 14.30
C GLY A 74 5.08 -24.89 13.34
N LEU A 75 4.26 -25.11 12.31
CA LEU A 75 4.49 -26.13 11.29
C LEU A 75 5.80 -25.86 10.51
N LEU A 76 6.09 -24.62 10.14
CA LEU A 76 7.33 -24.23 9.47
C LEU A 76 8.58 -24.42 10.38
N ARG A 77 8.44 -24.15 11.68
CA ARG A 77 9.52 -24.36 12.66
C ARG A 77 9.92 -25.82 12.79
N LEU A 78 8.97 -26.76 12.69
CA LEU A 78 9.25 -28.20 12.75
C LEU A 78 10.09 -28.70 11.59
N ARG A 79 10.01 -28.08 10.41
CA ARG A 79 10.61 -28.56 9.15
C ARG A 79 12.12 -28.84 9.25
N LYS A 80 12.92 -27.87 9.67
CA LYS A 80 14.38 -27.98 9.70
C LYS A 80 14.87 -28.93 10.77
N PRO A 81 14.42 -28.85 12.05
CA PRO A 81 14.84 -29.78 13.08
C PRO A 81 14.42 -31.22 12.81
N LEU A 82 13.22 -31.44 12.23
CA LEU A 82 12.80 -32.80 11.81
C LEU A 82 13.75 -33.37 10.74
N GLY A 83 14.14 -32.56 9.77
CA GLY A 83 15.14 -32.98 8.76
C GLY A 83 16.51 -33.31 9.38
N GLN A 84 16.92 -32.57 10.42
CA GLN A 84 18.17 -32.82 11.17
C GLN A 84 18.09 -34.12 12.00
N LEU A 85 16.92 -34.46 12.52
CA LEU A 85 16.68 -35.72 13.21
C LEU A 85 16.73 -36.93 12.26
N LEU A 86 15.96 -36.85 11.15
CA LEU A 86 15.77 -37.97 10.26
C LEU A 86 16.93 -38.20 9.29
N GLY A 87 17.66 -37.14 8.93
CA GLY A 87 18.77 -37.17 7.95
C GLY A 87 19.88 -38.14 8.32
N PRO A 88 20.58 -37.96 9.46
CA PRO A 88 21.69 -38.80 9.87
C PRO A 88 21.31 -40.27 10.14
N ARG A 89 20.15 -40.49 10.76
CA ARG A 89 19.74 -41.80 11.26
C ARG A 89 19.07 -42.66 10.22
N TYR A 90 18.19 -42.04 9.41
CA TYR A 90 17.34 -42.75 8.45
C TYR A 90 17.65 -42.41 6.99
N ARG A 91 18.55 -41.45 6.73
CA ARG A 91 18.83 -40.90 5.40
C ARG A 91 17.54 -40.40 4.71
N VAL A 92 16.71 -39.71 5.47
CA VAL A 92 15.44 -39.11 5.04
C VAL A 92 15.50 -37.61 5.18
N GLY A 93 15.17 -36.91 4.13
CA GLY A 93 15.08 -35.45 4.11
C GLY A 93 13.63 -34.97 4.10
N VAL A 94 13.39 -33.76 4.57
CA VAL A 94 12.09 -33.09 4.45
C VAL A 94 12.06 -32.33 3.14
N ARG A 95 11.08 -32.65 2.27
CA ARG A 95 10.90 -32.07 0.94
C ARG A 95 10.15 -30.75 0.95
N GLY A 96 9.14 -30.61 1.78
CA GLY A 96 8.33 -29.40 1.90
C GLY A 96 7.20 -29.55 2.90
N VAL A 97 6.48 -28.45 3.05
CA VAL A 97 5.33 -28.32 3.93
C VAL A 97 4.13 -27.89 3.11
N LYS A 98 2.96 -28.43 3.41
CA LYS A 98 1.68 -28.00 2.82
C LYS A 98 0.62 -27.95 3.90
N VAL A 99 -0.31 -27.02 3.79
CA VAL A 99 -1.50 -26.90 4.64
C VAL A 99 -2.71 -27.26 3.80
N GLU A 100 -3.50 -28.21 4.27
CA GLU A 100 -4.70 -28.70 3.57
C GLU A 100 -5.99 -28.04 4.08
N ASP A 101 -6.07 -27.77 5.37
CA ASP A 101 -7.21 -27.10 6.01
C ASP A 101 -6.67 -26.12 7.05
N TYR A 102 -7.14 -24.89 7.00
CA TYR A 102 -6.71 -23.85 7.92
C TYR A 102 -7.84 -22.89 8.23
N THR A 103 -8.14 -22.74 9.49
CA THR A 103 -9.23 -21.89 9.97
C THR A 103 -8.70 -20.91 11.02
N LEU A 104 -9.10 -19.66 10.88
CA LEU A 104 -8.96 -18.60 11.88
C LEU A 104 -10.33 -18.35 12.53
N GLU A 105 -10.39 -18.28 13.84
CA GLU A 105 -11.52 -17.77 14.62
C GLU A 105 -11.05 -16.54 15.41
N MET A 106 -11.80 -15.44 15.33
CA MET A 106 -11.43 -14.17 15.94
C MET A 106 -12.66 -13.48 16.52
N ASP A 107 -12.56 -13.07 17.79
CA ASP A 107 -13.62 -12.29 18.43
C ASP A 107 -13.75 -10.91 17.74
N ALA A 108 -14.95 -10.54 17.37
CA ALA A 108 -15.26 -9.34 16.61
C ALA A 108 -16.56 -8.68 17.14
N PRO A 109 -16.55 -8.22 18.40
CA PRO A 109 -17.73 -7.60 18.99
C PRO A 109 -18.12 -6.33 18.24
N GLY A 110 -19.40 -6.22 17.85
CA GLY A 110 -19.94 -5.07 17.15
C GLY A 110 -19.74 -5.06 15.64
N VAL A 111 -19.06 -6.05 15.08
CA VAL A 111 -18.94 -6.23 13.62
C VAL A 111 -20.18 -6.97 13.12
N SER A 112 -20.92 -6.38 12.20
CA SER A 112 -22.12 -6.98 11.57
C SER A 112 -21.87 -7.47 10.15
N GLU A 113 -20.86 -6.93 9.48
CA GLU A 113 -20.52 -7.24 8.10
C GLU A 113 -18.99 -7.33 7.93
N ILE A 114 -18.55 -8.13 6.97
CA ILE A 114 -17.14 -8.37 6.64
C ILE A 114 -16.92 -8.14 5.13
N PRO A 115 -17.13 -6.90 4.62
CA PRO A 115 -17.07 -6.63 3.20
C PRO A 115 -15.67 -6.95 2.63
N GLY A 116 -15.65 -7.60 1.48
CA GLY A 116 -14.42 -7.94 0.76
C GLY A 116 -13.56 -9.05 1.38
N LEU A 117 -13.90 -9.59 2.57
CA LEU A 117 -13.07 -10.61 3.21
C LEU A 117 -13.13 -11.96 2.50
N ARG A 118 -14.27 -12.29 1.88
CA ARG A 118 -14.44 -13.52 1.07
C ARG A 118 -13.73 -13.47 -0.27
N GLU A 119 -13.57 -12.28 -0.81
CA GLU A 119 -12.95 -12.03 -2.11
C GLU A 119 -11.43 -11.96 -2.05
N LEU A 120 -10.86 -12.00 -0.84
CA LEU A 120 -9.41 -11.97 -0.68
C LEU A 120 -8.74 -13.23 -1.28
N PRO A 121 -7.60 -13.08 -1.95
CA PRO A 121 -6.79 -14.21 -2.36
C PRO A 121 -6.46 -15.11 -1.17
N PHE A 122 -6.44 -16.42 -1.39
CA PHE A 122 -6.19 -17.47 -0.38
C PHE A 122 -7.29 -17.66 0.67
N VAL A 123 -8.39 -16.93 0.59
CA VAL A 123 -9.58 -17.17 1.39
C VAL A 123 -10.53 -18.10 0.59
N GLU A 124 -10.93 -19.20 1.19
CA GLU A 124 -11.94 -20.12 0.62
C GLU A 124 -13.34 -19.67 1.01
N ASP A 125 -13.52 -19.30 2.29
CA ASP A 125 -14.76 -18.77 2.83
C ASP A 125 -14.50 -17.90 4.06
N ALA A 126 -15.40 -16.96 4.33
CA ALA A 126 -15.40 -16.16 5.54
C ALA A 126 -16.83 -15.88 5.98
N ASP A 127 -17.11 -16.06 7.25
CA ASP A 127 -18.41 -15.76 7.86
C ASP A 127 -18.26 -15.01 9.18
N ILE A 128 -19.36 -14.41 9.61
CA ILE A 128 -19.48 -13.80 10.93
C ILE A 128 -20.71 -14.36 11.61
N SER A 129 -20.55 -14.89 12.84
CA SER A 129 -21.62 -15.39 13.67
C SER A 129 -21.31 -15.13 15.14
N GLU A 130 -22.32 -14.74 15.93
CA GLU A 130 -22.22 -14.53 17.39
C GLU A 130 -21.00 -13.69 17.82
N ASN A 131 -20.69 -12.57 17.12
CA ASN A 131 -19.52 -11.72 17.35
C ASN A 131 -18.16 -12.41 17.08
N THR A 132 -18.13 -13.45 16.27
CA THR A 132 -16.91 -14.14 15.88
C THR A 132 -16.77 -14.14 14.37
N ILE A 133 -15.67 -13.62 13.85
CA ILE A 133 -15.27 -13.79 12.46
C ILE A 133 -14.56 -15.14 12.33
N ARG A 134 -15.02 -15.94 11.38
CA ARG A 134 -14.36 -17.18 10.98
C ARG A 134 -13.88 -17.04 9.55
N VAL A 135 -12.59 -17.34 9.32
CA VAL A 135 -11.97 -17.35 7.99
C VAL A 135 -11.42 -18.73 7.72
N ARG A 136 -11.81 -19.33 6.61
CA ARG A 136 -11.24 -20.57 6.10
C ARG A 136 -10.33 -20.26 4.90
N PHE A 137 -9.11 -20.77 4.96
CA PHE A 137 -8.12 -20.56 3.92
C PHE A 137 -8.18 -21.68 2.87
N GLN A 138 -7.89 -21.34 1.63
CA GLN A 138 -7.58 -22.33 0.61
C GLN A 138 -6.33 -23.13 1.01
N PRO A 139 -6.11 -24.34 0.46
CA PRO A 139 -4.87 -25.06 0.69
C PRO A 139 -3.65 -24.20 0.35
N LEU A 140 -2.67 -24.14 1.28
CA LEU A 140 -1.49 -23.29 1.17
C LEU A 140 -0.23 -24.15 1.03
N ASP A 141 0.68 -23.72 0.15
CA ASP A 141 2.00 -24.32 0.07
C ASP A 141 3.05 -23.60 0.94
N GLU A 142 4.26 -24.11 1.00
CA GLU A 142 5.34 -23.51 1.78
C GLU A 142 5.71 -22.11 1.29
N SER A 143 5.59 -21.83 -0.01
CA SER A 143 5.87 -20.51 -0.60
C SER A 143 4.87 -19.48 -0.12
N ASP A 144 3.58 -19.84 -0.07
CA ASP A 144 2.52 -18.98 0.40
C ASP A 144 2.72 -18.61 1.88
N LEU A 145 3.04 -19.62 2.72
CA LEU A 145 3.33 -19.40 4.13
C LEU A 145 4.54 -18.47 4.33
N ARG A 146 5.61 -18.67 3.56
CA ARG A 146 6.82 -17.82 3.60
C ARG A 146 6.58 -16.39 3.10
N LYS A 147 5.61 -16.19 2.22
CA LYS A 147 5.15 -14.87 1.78
C LYS A 147 4.21 -14.20 2.78
N HIS A 148 3.96 -14.81 3.95
CA HIS A 148 3.10 -14.27 4.99
C HIS A 148 1.66 -13.96 4.54
N VAL A 149 1.08 -14.79 3.65
CA VAL A 149 -0.29 -14.55 3.14
C VAL A 149 -1.33 -14.59 4.26
N VAL A 150 -1.19 -15.55 5.20
CA VAL A 150 -2.07 -15.66 6.37
C VAL A 150 -2.03 -14.40 7.22
N ASP A 151 -0.82 -13.86 7.47
CA ASP A 151 -0.63 -12.67 8.30
C ASP A 151 -1.31 -11.45 7.68
N ARG A 152 -1.31 -11.34 6.35
CA ARG A 152 -1.99 -10.24 5.65
C ARG A 152 -3.50 -10.35 5.74
N VAL A 153 -4.07 -11.55 5.56
CA VAL A 153 -5.51 -11.78 5.74
C VAL A 153 -5.93 -11.47 7.18
N VAL A 154 -5.15 -11.95 8.18
CA VAL A 154 -5.39 -11.63 9.59
C VAL A 154 -5.35 -10.13 9.85
N LYS A 155 -4.37 -9.42 9.29
CA LYS A 155 -4.25 -7.95 9.44
C LYS A 155 -5.47 -7.24 8.84
N HIS A 156 -5.94 -7.67 7.68
CA HIS A 156 -7.13 -7.11 7.04
C HIS A 156 -8.38 -7.35 7.92
N ALA A 157 -8.58 -8.58 8.40
CA ALA A 157 -9.70 -8.90 9.29
C ALA A 157 -9.65 -8.11 10.61
N LEU A 158 -8.45 -7.90 11.20
CA LEU A 158 -8.29 -7.04 12.37
C LEU A 158 -8.66 -5.58 12.08
N GLY A 159 -8.30 -5.06 10.91
CA GLY A 159 -8.69 -3.70 10.49
C GLY A 159 -10.21 -3.52 10.42
N LEU A 160 -10.96 -4.54 10.00
CA LEU A 160 -12.43 -4.51 10.01
C LEU A 160 -12.99 -4.45 11.45
N VAL A 161 -12.37 -5.16 12.41
CA VAL A 161 -12.77 -5.11 13.82
C VAL A 161 -12.44 -3.75 14.43
N GLU A 162 -11.25 -3.24 14.19
CA GLU A 162 -10.80 -1.95 14.70
C GLU A 162 -11.66 -0.81 14.13
N SER A 163 -11.95 -0.79 12.84
CA SER A 163 -12.83 0.21 12.23
C SER A 163 -14.27 0.18 12.76
N SER A 164 -14.78 -1.00 13.12
CA SER A 164 -16.11 -1.14 13.72
C SER A 164 -16.15 -0.72 15.19
N GLN A 165 -15.04 -0.89 15.92
CA GLN A 165 -14.93 -0.46 17.33
C GLN A 165 -14.65 1.05 17.46
N ASP A 166 -13.95 1.67 16.52
CA ASP A 166 -13.72 3.12 16.49
C ASP A 166 -15.02 3.95 16.37
N LEU A 167 -16.12 3.34 15.95
CA LEU A 167 -17.45 3.95 16.02
C LEU A 167 -17.96 4.13 17.46
N THR A 168 -17.39 3.39 18.43
CA THR A 168 -17.83 3.42 19.85
C THR A 168 -16.84 4.12 20.79
N THR A 169 -15.59 4.32 20.40
CA THR A 169 -14.53 5.00 21.19
C THR A 169 -13.86 6.10 20.38
N ARG A 170 -14.65 7.05 19.90
CA ARG A 170 -14.08 8.30 19.36
C ARG A 170 -13.51 9.14 20.50
N VAL A 171 -12.23 8.97 20.77
CA VAL A 171 -11.40 10.09 21.21
C VAL A 171 -11.53 11.14 20.11
N THR A 172 -11.98 12.34 20.46
CA THR A 172 -12.17 13.53 19.63
C THR A 172 -11.19 13.64 18.45
N ARG A 173 -11.42 12.88 17.39
CA ARG A 173 -10.89 13.20 16.06
C ARG A 173 -11.83 14.23 15.48
N ALA A 174 -11.27 15.33 15.01
CA ALA A 174 -12.01 16.32 14.25
C ALA A 174 -12.80 15.61 13.13
N THR A 175 -14.07 15.96 13.01
CA THR A 175 -14.97 15.27 12.06
C THR A 175 -14.59 15.67 10.63
N PRO A 176 -14.47 14.76 9.67
CA PRO A 176 -14.26 15.12 8.27
C PRO A 176 -15.28 16.18 7.82
N GLY A 177 -14.81 17.23 7.15
CA GLY A 177 -15.64 18.39 6.79
C GLY A 177 -15.80 19.44 7.91
N GLU A 178 -15.24 19.24 9.11
CA GLU A 178 -15.22 20.25 10.15
C GLU A 178 -14.30 21.41 9.76
N ILE A 179 -14.85 22.63 9.74
CA ILE A 179 -14.07 23.84 9.43
C ILE A 179 -13.29 24.25 10.68
N VAL A 180 -11.97 24.20 10.62
CA VAL A 180 -11.06 24.51 11.74
C VAL A 180 -10.57 25.95 11.73
N ALA A 181 -10.53 26.59 10.55
CA ALA A 181 -10.16 27.99 10.40
C ALA A 181 -10.76 28.59 9.13
N ARG A 182 -10.93 29.89 9.09
CA ARG A 182 -11.36 30.63 7.90
C ARG A 182 -10.88 32.07 7.96
N SER A 183 -10.71 32.69 6.78
CA SER A 183 -10.49 34.12 6.61
C SER A 183 -11.75 34.94 6.92
N GLU A 184 -11.61 36.24 6.95
CA GLU A 184 -12.73 37.17 6.82
C GLU A 184 -13.35 37.05 5.41
N LYS A 185 -14.65 37.41 5.32
CA LYS A 185 -15.32 37.48 4.01
C LYS A 185 -14.74 38.62 3.19
N ARG A 186 -14.55 38.37 1.92
CA ARG A 186 -13.99 39.33 0.95
C ARG A 186 -14.95 39.52 -0.22
N GLU A 187 -14.92 40.70 -0.84
CA GLU A 187 -15.64 40.97 -2.06
C GLU A 187 -14.82 40.50 -3.27
N PHE A 188 -15.47 39.81 -4.19
CA PHE A 188 -14.84 39.37 -5.42
C PHE A 188 -14.99 40.44 -6.50
N PHE A 189 -13.90 40.74 -7.21
CA PHE A 189 -13.91 41.65 -8.38
C PHE A 189 -14.54 41.00 -9.61
N PHE A 190 -14.67 39.70 -9.62
CA PHE A 190 -15.19 38.91 -10.74
C PHE A 190 -16.04 37.76 -10.20
N ASP A 191 -17.29 37.66 -10.70
CA ASP A 191 -18.28 36.68 -10.30
C ASP A 191 -18.62 35.67 -11.40
N GLY A 192 -17.95 35.75 -12.55
CA GLY A 192 -18.12 34.84 -13.69
C GLY A 192 -17.32 33.55 -13.57
N ASP A 193 -17.42 32.69 -14.60
CA ASP A 193 -16.60 31.48 -14.72
C ASP A 193 -15.16 31.85 -15.16
N PRO A 194 -14.14 31.65 -14.32
CA PRO A 194 -12.77 32.01 -14.67
C PRO A 194 -12.21 31.20 -15.84
N THR A 195 -12.70 29.96 -16.05
CA THR A 195 -12.29 29.13 -17.20
C THR A 195 -12.81 29.72 -18.52
N GLU A 196 -14.09 30.12 -18.56
CA GLU A 196 -14.68 30.73 -19.74
C GLU A 196 -14.01 32.07 -20.06
N GLU A 197 -13.73 32.87 -19.06
CA GLU A 197 -13.08 34.14 -19.24
C GLU A 197 -11.61 34.00 -19.72
N ALA A 198 -10.86 33.06 -19.15
CA ALA A 198 -9.49 32.77 -19.59
C ALA A 198 -9.45 32.26 -21.04
N MET A 199 -10.45 31.48 -21.46
CA MET A 199 -10.60 31.06 -22.85
C MET A 199 -10.97 32.25 -23.78
N ARG A 200 -11.89 33.12 -23.36
CA ARG A 200 -12.30 34.31 -24.10
C ARG A 200 -11.14 35.27 -24.34
N LEU A 201 -10.28 35.44 -23.33
CA LEU A 201 -9.05 36.25 -23.41
C LEU A 201 -7.92 35.56 -24.20
N GLY A 202 -8.08 34.30 -24.56
CA GLY A 202 -7.04 33.51 -25.25
C GLY A 202 -5.86 33.12 -24.36
N TRP A 203 -6.00 33.19 -23.05
CA TRP A 203 -4.97 32.85 -22.09
C TRP A 203 -4.81 31.33 -21.94
N VAL A 204 -5.89 30.59 -22.16
CA VAL A 204 -5.88 29.10 -22.16
C VAL A 204 -6.63 28.57 -23.38
N LYS A 205 -6.28 27.36 -23.82
CA LYS A 205 -6.99 26.58 -24.82
C LYS A 205 -7.13 25.13 -24.39
N LYS A 206 -8.29 24.53 -24.67
CA LYS A 206 -8.46 23.09 -24.45
C LYS A 206 -7.46 22.30 -25.30
N PHE A 207 -6.77 21.36 -24.68
CA PHE A 207 -5.99 20.36 -25.40
C PHE A 207 -6.89 19.13 -25.67
N PRO A 208 -6.64 18.31 -26.71
CA PRO A 208 -7.51 17.17 -27.04
C PRO A 208 -7.67 16.12 -25.96
N GLY A 209 -6.69 16.00 -25.03
CA GLY A 209 -6.79 15.08 -23.89
C GLY A 209 -7.78 15.58 -22.83
N ARG A 210 -8.43 14.64 -22.17
CA ARG A 210 -9.37 14.96 -21.08
C ARG A 210 -8.63 15.64 -19.94
N GLY A 211 -9.17 16.77 -19.43
CA GLY A 211 -8.57 17.52 -18.32
C GLY A 211 -7.20 18.12 -18.62
N GLN A 212 -6.90 18.36 -19.89
CA GLN A 212 -5.66 18.95 -20.34
C GLN A 212 -5.87 20.32 -20.98
N TRP A 213 -4.97 21.25 -20.71
CA TRP A 213 -5.03 22.62 -21.18
C TRP A 213 -3.67 23.08 -21.73
N PHE A 214 -3.72 23.89 -22.75
CA PHE A 214 -2.60 24.71 -23.18
C PHE A 214 -2.66 26.04 -22.44
N TYR A 215 -1.65 26.33 -21.67
CA TYR A 215 -1.49 27.57 -20.90
C TYR A 215 -0.70 28.58 -21.73
N GLY A 216 -1.33 29.71 -22.09
CA GLY A 216 -0.70 30.79 -22.84
C GLY A 216 0.31 31.60 -22.00
N PRO A 217 1.05 32.56 -22.63
CA PRO A 217 2.11 33.30 -21.94
C PRO A 217 1.65 34.01 -20.66
N GLN A 218 0.45 34.59 -20.67
CA GLN A 218 -0.07 35.37 -19.55
C GLN A 218 -0.34 34.49 -18.33
N ILE A 219 -1.07 33.40 -18.53
CA ILE A 219 -1.38 32.48 -17.44
C ILE A 219 -0.12 31.75 -16.96
N THR A 220 0.83 31.47 -17.86
CA THR A 220 2.13 30.90 -17.49
C THR A 220 2.94 31.86 -16.63
N ALA A 221 2.94 33.16 -16.94
CA ALA A 221 3.62 34.18 -16.15
C ALA A 221 2.99 34.29 -14.74
N LEU A 222 1.64 34.28 -14.65
CA LEU A 222 0.92 34.27 -13.38
C LEU A 222 1.27 33.03 -12.57
N HIS A 223 1.25 31.87 -13.21
CA HIS A 223 1.59 30.61 -12.56
C HIS A 223 3.01 30.61 -11.96
N ARG A 224 3.99 31.11 -12.70
CA ARG A 224 5.37 31.24 -12.21
C ARG A 224 5.50 32.26 -11.08
N ALA A 225 4.78 33.36 -11.15
CA ALA A 225 4.77 34.36 -10.08
C ALA A 225 4.19 33.79 -8.79
N LEU A 226 3.08 33.02 -8.87
CA LEU A 226 2.49 32.33 -7.71
C LEU A 226 3.43 31.26 -7.15
N GLU A 227 4.09 30.49 -8.01
CA GLU A 227 5.06 29.47 -7.60
C GLU A 227 6.21 30.11 -6.78
N GLU A 228 6.84 31.18 -7.29
CA GLU A 228 7.90 31.89 -6.58
C GLU A 228 7.40 32.54 -5.30
N PHE A 229 6.20 33.13 -5.31
CA PHE A 229 5.58 33.71 -4.13
C PHE A 229 5.43 32.68 -3.02
N LEU A 230 4.87 31.49 -3.31
CA LEU A 230 4.67 30.43 -2.31
C LEU A 230 6.02 29.90 -1.80
N ILE A 231 7.02 29.78 -2.66
CA ILE A 231 8.38 29.39 -2.26
C ILE A 231 8.97 30.40 -1.27
N GLU A 232 8.86 31.71 -1.55
CA GLU A 232 9.39 32.75 -0.67
C GLU A 232 8.62 32.84 0.66
N ARG A 233 7.30 32.66 0.64
CA ARG A 233 6.44 32.83 1.84
C ARG A 233 6.35 31.60 2.71
N ILE A 234 6.44 30.40 2.13
CA ILE A 234 6.20 29.14 2.86
C ILE A 234 7.46 28.28 2.91
N VAL A 235 8.03 27.97 1.75
CA VAL A 235 9.05 26.92 1.64
C VAL A 235 10.38 27.35 2.26
N LYS A 236 10.87 28.54 1.90
CA LYS A 236 12.15 29.08 2.39
C LYS A 236 12.15 29.36 3.90
N PRO A 237 11.12 29.98 4.49
CA PRO A 237 11.05 30.18 5.96
C PRO A 237 11.09 28.88 6.75
N LEU A 238 10.58 27.79 6.18
CA LEU A 238 10.63 26.49 6.80
C LEU A 238 11.96 25.75 6.61
N GLY A 239 12.86 26.29 5.77
CA GLY A 239 14.19 25.71 5.52
C GLY A 239 14.17 24.42 4.71
N PHE A 240 13.21 24.25 3.81
CA PHE A 240 13.22 23.14 2.84
C PHE A 240 14.25 23.38 1.74
N VAL A 241 14.90 22.29 1.31
CA VAL A 241 15.92 22.29 0.25
C VAL A 241 15.33 21.72 -1.03
N GLU A 242 15.57 22.37 -2.16
CA GLU A 242 15.04 21.94 -3.46
C GLU A 242 15.73 20.66 -3.94
N CYS A 243 14.93 19.69 -4.38
CA CYS A 243 15.36 18.46 -5.00
C CYS A 243 14.55 18.19 -6.26
N LEU A 244 15.05 17.33 -7.14
CA LEU A 244 14.35 16.89 -8.34
C LEU A 244 13.90 15.44 -8.15
N PHE A 245 12.60 15.23 -8.10
CA PHE A 245 12.05 13.89 -7.91
C PHE A 245 11.68 13.23 -9.25
N PRO A 246 11.97 11.94 -9.44
CA PRO A 246 11.51 11.19 -10.61
C PRO A 246 9.98 11.25 -10.75
N LYS A 247 9.50 11.34 -12.02
CA LYS A 247 8.05 11.35 -12.32
C LYS A 247 7.56 10.06 -12.97
N LEU A 248 8.45 9.17 -13.36
CA LEU A 248 8.12 7.83 -13.83
C LEU A 248 8.46 6.84 -12.72
N ILE A 249 7.44 6.39 -11.99
CA ILE A 249 7.60 5.61 -10.77
C ILE A 249 7.38 4.13 -11.07
N PRO A 250 8.33 3.22 -10.71
CA PRO A 250 8.15 1.79 -10.87
C PRO A 250 6.94 1.26 -10.04
N LEU A 251 6.19 0.30 -10.60
CA LEU A 251 5.06 -0.32 -9.91
C LEU A 251 5.44 -0.96 -8.57
N ASP A 252 6.67 -1.51 -8.46
CA ASP A 252 7.15 -2.06 -7.19
C ASP A 252 7.28 -1.00 -6.08
N VAL A 253 7.62 0.24 -6.44
CA VAL A 253 7.65 1.37 -5.48
C VAL A 253 6.22 1.70 -5.05
N MET A 254 5.29 1.84 -6.01
CA MET A 254 3.88 2.12 -5.73
C MET A 254 3.24 1.01 -4.88
N ASN A 255 3.57 -0.26 -5.15
CA ASN A 255 3.09 -1.39 -4.36
C ASN A 255 3.61 -1.34 -2.91
N ARG A 256 4.89 -1.03 -2.69
CA ARG A 256 5.46 -0.88 -1.34
C ARG A 256 4.82 0.28 -0.57
N MET A 257 4.46 1.34 -1.27
CA MET A 257 3.75 2.50 -0.73
C MET A 257 2.24 2.26 -0.55
N ARG A 258 1.73 1.08 -0.93
CA ARG A 258 0.32 0.68 -0.86
C ARG A 258 -0.64 1.53 -1.72
N TYR A 259 -0.12 2.31 -2.65
CA TYR A 259 -0.94 3.10 -3.58
C TYR A 259 -1.81 2.22 -4.48
N LEU A 260 -1.30 1.03 -4.88
CA LEU A 260 -2.06 0.07 -5.69
C LEU A 260 -3.22 -0.58 -4.93
N GLU A 261 -3.23 -0.50 -3.59
CA GLU A 261 -4.33 -0.97 -2.74
C GLU A 261 -5.39 0.13 -2.55
N GLY A 262 -4.97 1.40 -2.49
CA GLY A 262 -5.84 2.52 -2.16
C GLY A 262 -6.51 3.18 -3.37
N LEU A 263 -5.76 3.43 -4.45
CA LEU A 263 -6.24 4.21 -5.59
C LEU A 263 -5.69 3.70 -6.93
N PRO A 264 -5.87 2.40 -7.27
CA PRO A 264 -5.34 1.85 -8.52
C PRO A 264 -5.95 2.48 -9.78
N GLU A 265 -7.22 2.90 -9.73
CA GLU A 265 -7.94 3.54 -10.83
C GLU A 265 -7.57 5.01 -11.06
N GLY A 266 -6.90 5.65 -10.11
CA GLY A 266 -6.49 7.05 -10.18
C GLY A 266 -5.16 7.31 -10.89
N MET A 267 -4.54 6.28 -11.47
CA MET A 267 -3.18 6.35 -12.01
C MET A 267 -3.13 6.12 -13.52
N TYR A 268 -2.16 6.78 -14.17
CA TYR A 268 -1.78 6.48 -15.56
C TYR A 268 -0.68 5.42 -15.56
N TYR A 269 -0.98 4.24 -16.08
CA TYR A 269 -0.03 3.14 -16.21
C TYR A 269 0.78 3.25 -17.50
N CYS A 270 2.09 3.06 -17.40
CA CYS A 270 3.02 3.23 -18.50
C CYS A 270 3.69 1.92 -18.89
N SER A 271 3.67 1.65 -20.18
CA SER A 271 4.33 0.50 -20.81
C SER A 271 5.55 0.94 -21.62
N ALA A 272 6.69 0.29 -21.39
CA ALA A 272 7.86 0.52 -22.22
C ALA A 272 7.75 -0.27 -23.54
N PRO A 273 8.22 0.30 -24.66
CA PRO A 273 8.24 -0.43 -25.92
C PRO A 273 9.32 -1.53 -25.92
N SER A 274 9.13 -2.54 -26.78
CA SER A 274 10.22 -3.44 -27.16
C SER A 274 11.36 -2.64 -27.79
N ARG A 275 12.61 -3.00 -27.50
CA ARG A 275 13.79 -2.39 -28.11
C ARG A 275 14.17 -3.01 -29.46
N ASP A 276 13.48 -4.08 -29.85
CA ASP A 276 13.67 -4.69 -31.16
C ASP A 276 13.01 -3.83 -32.25
N PRO A 277 13.78 -3.23 -33.18
CA PRO A 277 13.24 -2.38 -34.24
C PRO A 277 12.24 -3.12 -35.14
N GLU A 278 12.42 -4.41 -35.37
CA GLU A 278 11.55 -5.22 -36.26
C GLU A 278 10.12 -5.29 -35.71
N THR A 279 9.96 -5.23 -34.40
CA THR A 279 8.65 -5.27 -33.74
C THR A 279 7.73 -4.15 -34.21
N PHE A 280 8.25 -3.01 -34.61
CA PHE A 280 7.48 -1.83 -35.03
C PHE A 280 7.41 -1.61 -36.55
N GLU A 281 8.03 -2.48 -37.37
CA GLU A 281 8.02 -2.26 -38.84
C GLU A 281 6.60 -2.39 -39.42
N GLU A 282 5.84 -3.42 -39.03
CA GLU A 282 4.45 -3.59 -39.46
C GLU A 282 3.58 -2.42 -38.98
N PHE A 283 3.75 -2.00 -37.72
CA PHE A 283 3.05 -0.83 -37.17
C PHE A 283 3.29 0.44 -38.00
N LYS A 284 4.56 0.74 -38.32
CA LYS A 284 4.93 1.90 -39.12
C LYS A 284 4.32 1.85 -40.52
N ASN A 285 4.41 0.68 -41.18
CA ASN A 285 3.86 0.50 -42.52
C ASN A 285 2.34 0.69 -42.57
N GLN A 286 1.60 0.11 -41.63
CA GLN A 286 0.16 0.30 -41.56
C GLN A 286 -0.21 1.74 -41.20
N LEU A 287 0.51 2.39 -40.27
CA LEU A 287 0.30 3.79 -39.91
C LEU A 287 0.50 4.71 -41.12
N ILE A 288 1.54 4.50 -41.94
CA ILE A 288 1.86 5.31 -43.13
C ILE A 288 0.73 5.20 -44.16
N ILE A 289 0.20 4.00 -44.39
CA ILE A 289 -0.81 3.76 -45.42
C ILE A 289 -2.20 4.20 -44.94
N ASN A 290 -2.60 3.75 -43.75
CA ASN A 290 -3.96 3.93 -43.26
C ASN A 290 -4.20 5.28 -42.58
N ARG A 291 -3.13 5.95 -42.11
CA ARG A 291 -3.18 7.20 -41.32
C ARG A 291 -3.96 7.07 -40.00
N GLU A 292 -4.22 5.85 -39.56
CA GLU A 292 -4.85 5.50 -38.30
C GLU A 292 -3.88 4.69 -37.44
N VAL A 293 -3.93 4.87 -36.12
CA VAL A 293 -3.05 4.14 -35.20
C VAL A 293 -3.49 2.68 -35.09
N PRO A 294 -2.69 1.71 -35.57
CA PRO A 294 -3.03 0.30 -35.48
C PRO A 294 -2.81 -0.19 -34.05
N MET A 295 -3.82 -0.03 -33.19
CA MET A 295 -3.73 -0.26 -31.74
C MET A 295 -3.30 -1.69 -31.35
N ASP A 296 -3.69 -2.69 -32.13
CA ASP A 296 -3.32 -4.10 -31.86
C ASP A 296 -1.82 -4.34 -32.11
N LEU A 297 -1.27 -3.69 -33.13
CA LEU A 297 0.17 -3.74 -33.38
C LEU A 297 0.96 -2.96 -32.31
N LEU A 298 0.43 -1.80 -31.91
CA LEU A 298 1.02 -1.04 -30.81
C LEU A 298 1.07 -1.90 -29.52
N LYS A 299 -0.05 -2.52 -29.14
CA LYS A 299 -0.12 -3.37 -27.95
C LYS A 299 0.89 -4.53 -28.00
N ARG A 300 1.07 -5.16 -29.17
CA ARG A 300 2.07 -6.24 -29.34
C ARG A 300 3.51 -5.74 -29.20
N GLY A 301 3.77 -4.49 -29.56
CA GLY A 301 5.09 -3.86 -29.43
C GLY A 301 5.41 -3.32 -28.02
N LEU A 302 4.44 -3.28 -27.14
CA LEU A 302 4.61 -2.81 -25.75
C LEU A 302 4.82 -3.98 -24.80
N LYS A 303 5.63 -3.76 -23.77
CA LYS A 303 5.72 -4.64 -22.60
C LYS A 303 4.52 -4.41 -21.68
N ASP A 304 4.32 -5.31 -20.73
CA ASP A 304 3.36 -5.08 -19.65
C ASP A 304 3.69 -3.76 -18.91
N PRO A 305 2.69 -3.07 -18.36
CA PRO A 305 2.92 -1.87 -17.57
C PRO A 305 3.89 -2.13 -16.43
N GLY A 306 4.99 -1.38 -16.39
CA GLY A 306 6.01 -1.49 -15.35
C GLY A 306 6.14 -0.22 -14.50
N TYR A 307 5.44 0.84 -14.90
CA TYR A 307 5.54 2.17 -14.29
C TYR A 307 4.17 2.85 -14.24
N VAL A 308 4.08 3.87 -13.39
CA VAL A 308 3.04 4.90 -13.44
C VAL A 308 3.68 6.27 -13.64
N ILE A 309 2.96 7.22 -14.23
CA ILE A 309 3.34 8.63 -14.15
C ILE A 309 2.91 9.14 -12.78
N ALA A 310 3.77 9.88 -12.07
CA ALA A 310 3.59 10.29 -10.69
C ALA A 310 2.19 10.85 -10.39
N PRO A 311 1.35 10.11 -9.63
CA PRO A 311 0.04 10.59 -9.18
C PRO A 311 0.15 11.46 -7.93
N ALA A 312 1.25 11.35 -7.23
CA ALA A 312 1.74 12.16 -6.13
C ALA A 312 3.26 12.36 -6.32
N GLN A 313 3.94 13.00 -5.38
CA GLN A 313 5.37 13.29 -5.52
C GLN A 313 6.19 12.90 -4.29
N CYS A 314 5.57 12.31 -3.27
CA CYS A 314 6.26 11.87 -2.05
C CYS A 314 6.96 10.52 -2.18
N GLU A 315 6.55 9.64 -3.10
CA GLU A 315 7.08 8.29 -3.24
C GLU A 315 8.60 8.25 -3.50
N PRO A 316 9.18 9.13 -4.34
CA PRO A 316 10.61 9.19 -4.52
C PRO A 316 11.39 9.51 -3.25
N PHE A 317 10.85 10.33 -2.36
CA PHE A 317 11.49 10.68 -1.09
C PHE A 317 11.59 9.45 -0.18
N TYR A 318 10.52 8.69 -0.01
CA TYR A 318 10.55 7.45 0.76
C TYR A 318 11.49 6.41 0.15
N GLN A 319 11.51 6.32 -1.18
CA GLN A 319 12.43 5.42 -1.88
C GLN A 319 13.90 5.86 -1.72
N PHE A 320 14.18 7.15 -1.72
CA PHE A 320 15.52 7.71 -1.49
C PHE A 320 16.05 7.35 -0.10
N LEU A 321 15.20 7.37 0.93
CA LEU A 321 15.56 7.01 2.30
C LEU A 321 15.46 5.50 2.59
N SER A 322 15.00 4.70 1.63
CA SER A 322 14.84 3.26 1.81
C SER A 322 16.20 2.59 2.00
N HIS A 323 16.33 1.79 3.08
CA HIS A 323 17.57 1.10 3.48
C HIS A 323 18.72 2.00 3.93
N GLU A 324 18.48 3.30 4.09
CA GLU A 324 19.47 4.21 4.66
C GLU A 324 19.43 4.19 6.20
N VAL A 325 20.57 4.47 6.80
CA VAL A 325 20.70 4.71 8.25
C VAL A 325 20.87 6.20 8.46
N VAL A 326 19.89 6.83 9.08
CA VAL A 326 19.88 8.27 9.34
C VAL A 326 20.27 8.51 10.80
N ASN A 327 21.24 9.40 11.05
CA ASN A 327 21.54 9.85 12.40
C ASN A 327 20.41 10.75 12.91
N LEU A 328 20.10 10.65 14.20
CA LEU A 328 19.11 11.53 14.82
C LEU A 328 19.52 13.01 14.77
N ASP A 329 20.81 13.29 14.80
CA ASP A 329 21.35 14.65 14.72
C ASP A 329 21.18 15.29 13.33
N ASP A 330 20.94 14.49 12.29
CA ASP A 330 20.67 14.96 10.92
C ASP A 330 19.19 15.32 10.68
N LEU A 331 18.33 15.07 11.68
CA LEU A 331 16.91 15.40 11.60
C LEU A 331 16.64 16.85 12.03
N PRO A 332 15.64 17.53 11.45
CA PRO A 332 14.76 17.06 10.38
C PRO A 332 15.39 17.16 8.98
N ILE A 333 15.18 16.14 8.15
CA ILE A 333 15.48 16.19 6.71
C ILE A 333 14.25 16.79 6.02
N LYS A 334 14.39 17.91 5.30
CA LYS A 334 13.29 18.64 4.66
C LYS A 334 13.63 18.91 3.21
N PHE A 335 12.88 18.29 2.29
CA PHE A 335 13.04 18.50 0.86
C PHE A 335 11.76 19.03 0.25
N PHE A 336 11.89 19.80 -0.84
CA PHE A 336 10.76 20.13 -1.70
C PHE A 336 11.07 19.87 -3.17
N ASP A 337 10.02 19.59 -3.92
CA ASP A 337 10.08 19.41 -5.36
C ASP A 337 8.99 20.23 -6.04
N ARG A 338 9.38 21.04 -7.03
CA ARG A 338 8.47 21.77 -7.94
C ARG A 338 8.67 21.39 -9.40
N SER A 339 9.48 20.35 -9.62
CA SER A 339 9.83 19.92 -10.97
C SER A 339 8.74 19.05 -11.59
N GLY A 340 8.31 19.40 -12.77
CA GLY A 340 7.39 18.60 -13.57
C GLY A 340 5.94 18.62 -13.09
N TRP A 341 5.15 17.76 -13.70
CA TRP A 341 3.70 17.67 -13.51
C TRP A 341 3.31 16.43 -12.73
N THR A 342 2.17 16.52 -12.04
CA THR A 342 1.47 15.41 -11.42
C THR A 342 0.31 14.99 -12.30
N TYR A 343 0.03 13.70 -12.37
CA TYR A 343 -0.94 13.12 -13.29
C TYR A 343 -1.92 12.23 -12.54
N ARG A 344 -3.20 12.62 -12.53
CA ARG A 344 -4.27 11.83 -11.90
C ARG A 344 -5.41 11.58 -12.87
N TRP A 345 -5.88 10.34 -12.90
CA TRP A 345 -7.12 10.00 -13.57
C TRP A 345 -8.28 10.24 -12.59
N GLU A 346 -8.82 11.45 -12.60
CA GLU A 346 -9.85 11.85 -11.65
C GLU A 346 -11.20 11.18 -11.93
N ALA A 347 -11.71 10.42 -10.95
CA ALA A 347 -12.99 9.68 -11.06
C ALA A 347 -14.19 10.62 -11.30
N GLY A 348 -14.22 11.79 -10.67
CA GLY A 348 -15.25 12.82 -10.87
C GLY A 348 -15.17 13.56 -12.21
N GLY A 349 -14.19 13.24 -13.07
CA GLY A 349 -13.96 13.86 -14.36
C GLY A 349 -13.26 15.22 -14.27
N ALA A 350 -12.97 15.80 -15.45
CA ALA A 350 -12.38 17.13 -15.57
C ALA A 350 -13.48 18.19 -15.53
N LYS A 351 -13.21 19.31 -14.82
CA LYS A 351 -14.10 20.47 -14.75
C LYS A 351 -13.28 21.74 -14.90
N GLY A 352 -13.38 22.38 -16.06
CA GLY A 352 -12.68 23.64 -16.31
C GLY A 352 -11.21 23.59 -15.97
N LEU A 353 -10.70 24.65 -15.36
CA LEU A 353 -9.37 24.76 -14.77
C LEU A 353 -9.33 24.29 -13.31
N ASP A 354 -10.49 24.02 -12.68
CA ASP A 354 -10.60 23.66 -11.28
C ASP A 354 -10.22 22.20 -11.03
N ARG A 355 -10.56 21.31 -11.99
CA ARG A 355 -10.24 19.89 -11.92
C ARG A 355 -9.64 19.42 -13.24
N VAL A 356 -8.35 19.16 -13.19
CA VAL A 356 -7.53 18.77 -14.35
C VAL A 356 -6.86 17.42 -14.11
N HIS A 357 -6.45 16.75 -15.18
CA HIS A 357 -5.76 15.46 -15.08
C HIS A 357 -4.24 15.58 -15.01
N GLU A 358 -3.72 16.76 -15.31
CA GLU A 358 -2.30 17.08 -15.12
C GLU A 358 -2.16 18.49 -14.54
N PHE A 359 -1.34 18.64 -13.52
CA PHE A 359 -1.16 19.89 -12.80
C PHE A 359 0.22 19.97 -12.17
N GLN A 360 0.69 21.19 -11.92
CA GLN A 360 1.91 21.45 -11.16
C GLN A 360 1.60 21.58 -9.68
N ARG A 361 2.56 21.21 -8.84
CA ARG A 361 2.52 21.40 -7.39
C ARG A 361 3.89 21.69 -6.84
N ILE A 362 3.94 22.27 -5.66
CA ILE A 362 5.11 22.32 -4.80
C ILE A 362 4.88 21.23 -3.74
N GLU A 363 5.69 20.18 -3.76
CA GLU A 363 5.59 19.09 -2.80
C GLU A 363 6.60 19.30 -1.69
N LEU A 364 6.13 19.37 -0.44
CA LEU A 364 6.97 19.43 0.75
C LEU A 364 7.00 18.06 1.41
N VAL A 365 8.20 17.51 1.62
CA VAL A 365 8.39 16.22 2.28
C VAL A 365 9.44 16.33 3.36
N TRP A 366 9.21 15.66 4.50
CA TRP A 366 10.18 15.67 5.60
C TRP A 366 10.21 14.35 6.36
N LEU A 367 11.39 14.07 6.93
CA LEU A 367 11.61 13.05 7.95
C LEU A 367 12.04 13.77 9.22
N ALA A 368 11.29 13.58 10.30
CA ALA A 368 11.52 14.27 11.56
C ALA A 368 11.06 13.42 12.74
N SER A 369 11.39 13.84 13.96
CA SER A 369 10.77 13.28 15.16
C SER A 369 9.26 13.55 15.16
N PRO A 370 8.43 12.77 15.89
CA PRO A 370 6.99 13.03 15.97
C PRO A 370 6.66 14.46 16.39
N ARG A 371 7.39 15.00 17.37
CA ARG A 371 7.22 16.39 17.86
C ARG A 371 7.58 17.41 16.77
N ASP A 372 8.72 17.26 16.13
CA ASP A 372 9.16 18.20 15.10
C ASP A 372 8.25 18.14 13.86
N THR A 373 7.68 16.96 13.57
CA THR A 373 6.69 16.77 12.49
C THR A 373 5.43 17.60 12.74
N GLU A 374 4.91 17.61 13.97
CA GLU A 374 3.77 18.45 14.34
C GLU A 374 4.09 19.93 14.21
N GLU A 375 5.25 20.38 14.69
CA GLU A 375 5.68 21.76 14.59
C GLU A 375 5.86 22.21 13.13
N ILE A 376 6.50 21.40 12.28
CA ILE A 376 6.66 21.67 10.84
C ILE A 376 5.29 21.78 10.16
N ARG A 377 4.36 20.85 10.44
CA ARG A 377 3.00 20.87 9.90
C ARG A 377 2.28 22.14 10.28
N ASP A 378 2.23 22.45 11.58
CA ASP A 378 1.47 23.58 12.10
C ASP A 378 2.01 24.91 11.54
N ARG A 379 3.33 25.04 11.49
CA ARG A 379 3.96 26.21 10.89
C ARG A 379 3.72 26.32 9.38
N THR A 380 3.66 25.19 8.67
CA THR A 380 3.30 25.18 7.23
C THR A 380 1.88 25.69 7.02
N VAL A 381 0.95 25.26 7.86
CA VAL A 381 -0.45 25.70 7.81
C VAL A 381 -0.57 27.20 8.10
N GLU A 382 0.08 27.71 9.14
CA GLU A 382 0.09 29.14 9.47
C GLU A 382 0.62 30.00 8.32
N LEU A 383 1.78 29.65 7.75
CA LEU A 383 2.35 30.36 6.62
C LEU A 383 1.46 30.29 5.37
N SER A 384 0.69 29.21 5.21
CA SER A 384 -0.28 29.10 4.11
C SER A 384 -1.46 30.06 4.29
N TYR A 385 -1.91 30.28 5.53
CA TYR A 385 -2.92 31.29 5.84
C TYR A 385 -2.40 32.70 5.56
N ASP A 386 -1.20 33.03 6.06
CA ASP A 386 -0.55 34.31 5.81
C ASP A 386 -0.39 34.59 4.29
N ALA A 387 0.01 33.57 3.53
CA ALA A 387 0.16 33.70 2.08
C ALA A 387 -1.19 33.92 1.36
N ALA A 388 -2.24 33.21 1.77
CA ALA A 388 -3.57 33.40 1.21
C ALA A 388 -4.14 34.78 1.55
N ASP A 389 -3.89 35.28 2.77
CA ASP A 389 -4.29 36.63 3.20
C ASP A 389 -3.53 37.74 2.45
N GLU A 390 -2.21 37.55 2.19
CA GLU A 390 -1.42 38.49 1.39
C GLU A 390 -1.91 38.57 -0.09
N LEU A 391 -2.47 37.46 -0.60
CA LEU A 391 -3.12 37.39 -1.92
C LEU A 391 -4.56 37.90 -1.89
N GLU A 392 -5.06 38.34 -0.75
CA GLU A 392 -6.45 38.80 -0.55
C GLU A 392 -7.50 37.73 -0.93
N LEU A 393 -7.16 36.44 -0.76
CA LEU A 393 -8.10 35.34 -1.02
C LEU A 393 -9.04 35.12 0.19
N GLU A 394 -10.31 34.79 -0.09
CA GLU A 394 -11.20 34.20 0.91
C GLU A 394 -10.91 32.71 0.98
N TRP A 395 -10.64 32.20 2.19
CA TRP A 395 -10.27 30.81 2.40
C TRP A 395 -10.91 30.22 3.65
N TYR A 396 -11.00 28.92 3.67
CA TYR A 396 -11.27 28.13 4.87
C TYR A 396 -10.46 26.83 4.85
N THR A 397 -10.23 26.29 6.03
CA THR A 397 -9.56 25.00 6.23
C THR A 397 -10.54 24.04 6.88
N GLU A 398 -10.68 22.88 6.34
CA GLU A 398 -11.50 21.80 6.87
C GLU A 398 -10.66 20.54 7.10
N VAL A 399 -11.15 19.68 8.01
CA VAL A 399 -10.56 18.37 8.24
C VAL A 399 -10.85 17.50 7.02
N GLY A 400 -9.79 17.03 6.36
CA GLY A 400 -9.88 16.09 5.24
C GLY A 400 -10.30 14.70 5.69
N ASP A 401 -10.84 13.93 4.75
CA ASP A 401 -11.04 12.50 4.87
C ASP A 401 -9.80 11.78 4.33
N ASP A 402 -9.41 10.68 4.97
CA ASP A 402 -8.31 9.83 4.48
C ASP A 402 -8.96 8.70 3.67
N PRO A 403 -8.73 8.61 2.34
CA PRO A 403 -9.35 7.63 1.47
C PRO A 403 -8.90 6.19 1.75
#